data_f43948f13386f622a5a915948fa4a8b4
#
_entry.id   f43948f13386f622a5a915948fa4a8b4
#
_cell.length_a   1.000
_cell.length_b   1.000
_cell.length_c   1.000
_cell.angle_alpha   90.00
_cell.angle_beta   90.00
_cell.angle_gamma   90.00
#
_symmetry.space_group_name_H-M   'P 1'
#
loop_
_entity.id
_entity.type
_entity.pdbx_description
1 polymer ?
#
loop_
_entity_poly.entity_id
_entity_poly.type
_entity_poly.pdbx_seq_one_letter_code
_entity_poly.pdbx_strand_id
1 'polypeptide(L)'
;MQALEWLKEVRQTFGMEIATEVATPEHVAAALEAGVDYLWIGARTSANPIAVEEIADRVRGLVVSGLEVKGLLIKNPVNADAALWLGNIERLEKTGVPVMAVHRGCNHQPCWAMAHQVRTARPDIPILLDPSHMSGDAAQVPALMNKVTELGLDGAMIEVHCCPEKALSDSNQQITPICLRDTLDSIVSRLCLVSLICPPEEAELNWLRAEIDELDEHLWETIAARMDVSARIGEWKKAHGVAPLQPERYKEIVEKIKSRAKSQESRDFMLRIWELIHEQSLKQQA
;
A
#
# COMPACT_ATOMS: atom_id res chain seq x y z
N MET A 1 -4.60 -28.15 4.55
CA MET A 1 -5.32 -29.19 3.72
C MET A 1 -6.81 -28.86 3.54
N GLN A 2 -7.57 -28.56 4.58
CA GLN A 2 -9.01 -28.25 4.46
C GLN A 2 -9.33 -27.08 3.51
N ALA A 3 -8.54 -26.01 3.51
CA ALA A 3 -8.73 -24.87 2.60
C ALA A 3 -8.60 -25.25 1.12
N LEU A 4 -7.69 -26.14 0.76
CA LEU A 4 -7.54 -26.62 -0.61
C LEU A 4 -8.74 -27.43 -1.10
N GLU A 5 -9.38 -28.19 -0.22
CA GLU A 5 -10.60 -28.92 -0.57
C GLU A 5 -11.76 -27.94 -0.83
N TRP A 6 -11.91 -26.89 -0.03
CA TRP A 6 -12.91 -25.84 -0.29
C TRP A 6 -12.66 -25.10 -1.61
N LEU A 7 -11.40 -24.81 -1.94
CA LEU A 7 -11.06 -24.19 -3.22
C LEU A 7 -11.44 -25.09 -4.40
N LYS A 8 -11.17 -26.39 -4.31
CA LYS A 8 -11.60 -27.37 -5.33
C LYS A 8 -13.11 -27.40 -5.49
N GLU A 9 -13.86 -27.41 -4.38
CA GLU A 9 -15.33 -27.36 -4.39
C GLU A 9 -15.84 -26.09 -5.07
N VAL A 10 -15.29 -24.93 -4.75
CA VAL A 10 -15.63 -23.65 -5.39
C VAL A 10 -15.39 -23.72 -6.89
N ARG A 11 -14.21 -24.21 -7.32
CA ARG A 11 -13.89 -24.37 -8.74
C ARG A 11 -14.87 -25.28 -9.45
N GLN A 12 -15.20 -26.41 -8.86
CA GLN A 12 -16.12 -27.41 -9.45
C GLN A 12 -17.55 -26.86 -9.53
N THR A 13 -17.98 -26.12 -8.50
CA THR A 13 -19.38 -25.65 -8.39
C THR A 13 -19.61 -24.41 -9.27
N PHE A 14 -18.66 -23.50 -9.34
CA PHE A 14 -18.86 -22.19 -9.98
C PHE A 14 -18.01 -21.98 -11.23
N GLY A 15 -17.09 -22.88 -11.56
CA GLY A 15 -16.17 -22.73 -12.69
C GLY A 15 -15.18 -21.55 -12.53
N MET A 16 -14.96 -21.08 -11.30
CA MET A 16 -14.07 -19.96 -11.02
C MET A 16 -12.62 -20.43 -10.95
N GLU A 17 -11.71 -19.56 -11.37
CA GLU A 17 -10.29 -19.73 -11.10
C GLU A 17 -10.02 -19.51 -9.61
N ILE A 18 -9.10 -20.29 -9.07
CA ILE A 18 -8.80 -20.30 -7.65
C ILE A 18 -7.36 -19.85 -7.36
N ALA A 19 -7.19 -19.07 -6.30
CA ALA A 19 -5.89 -18.57 -5.85
C ALA A 19 -5.67 -18.89 -4.37
N THR A 20 -4.41 -19.11 -3.96
CA THR A 20 -4.08 -19.30 -2.54
C THR A 20 -2.74 -18.66 -2.19
N GLU A 21 -2.61 -18.26 -0.91
CA GLU A 21 -1.33 -17.82 -0.36
C GLU A 21 -0.35 -18.97 -0.24
N VAL A 22 0.91 -18.70 -0.60
CA VAL A 22 2.03 -19.59 -0.34
C VAL A 22 3.13 -18.83 0.41
N ALA A 23 3.69 -19.46 1.43
CA ALA A 23 4.75 -18.89 2.24
C ALA A 23 6.01 -19.79 2.31
N THR A 24 5.90 -21.02 1.82
CA THR A 24 6.99 -22.01 1.80
C THR A 24 6.95 -22.85 0.53
N PRO A 25 8.05 -23.53 0.15
CA PRO A 25 8.08 -24.49 -0.97
C PRO A 25 7.06 -25.63 -0.85
N GLU A 26 6.75 -26.08 0.37
CA GLU A 26 5.76 -27.13 0.63
C GLU A 26 4.33 -26.63 0.32
N HIS A 27 4.02 -25.36 0.63
CA HIS A 27 2.73 -24.76 0.27
C HIS A 27 2.56 -24.71 -1.26
N VAL A 28 3.62 -24.38 -1.99
CA VAL A 28 3.62 -24.38 -3.46
C VAL A 28 3.27 -25.77 -3.99
N ALA A 29 3.95 -26.82 -3.52
CA ALA A 29 3.70 -28.18 -3.95
C ALA A 29 2.24 -28.59 -3.69
N ALA A 30 1.76 -28.40 -2.47
CA ALA A 30 0.39 -28.77 -2.09
C ALA A 30 -0.68 -28.01 -2.90
N ALA A 31 -0.45 -26.72 -3.19
CA ALA A 31 -1.37 -25.91 -3.96
C ALA A 31 -1.45 -26.35 -5.43
N LEU A 32 -0.30 -26.57 -6.08
CA LEU A 32 -0.25 -26.98 -7.48
C LEU A 32 -0.77 -28.43 -7.68
N GLU A 33 -0.46 -29.33 -6.77
CA GLU A 33 -1.03 -30.71 -6.75
C GLU A 33 -2.57 -30.68 -6.56
N ALA A 34 -3.09 -29.66 -5.86
CA ALA A 34 -4.51 -29.44 -5.70
C ALA A 34 -5.16 -28.75 -6.92
N GLY A 35 -4.40 -28.34 -7.93
CA GLY A 35 -4.88 -27.69 -9.14
C GLY A 35 -5.23 -26.21 -8.94
N VAL A 36 -4.57 -25.51 -8.02
CA VAL A 36 -4.74 -24.06 -7.83
C VAL A 36 -4.20 -23.32 -9.05
N ASP A 37 -4.95 -22.34 -9.57
CA ASP A 37 -4.61 -21.61 -10.79
C ASP A 37 -3.57 -20.51 -10.54
N TYR A 38 -3.66 -19.80 -9.41
CA TYR A 38 -2.78 -18.69 -9.05
C TYR A 38 -2.21 -18.87 -7.65
N LEU A 39 -0.93 -18.57 -7.50
CA LEU A 39 -0.28 -18.53 -6.19
C LEU A 39 0.04 -17.08 -5.85
N TRP A 40 -0.20 -16.66 -4.60
CA TRP A 40 0.20 -15.34 -4.17
C TRP A 40 1.08 -15.36 -2.92
N ILE A 41 2.05 -14.44 -2.89
CA ILE A 41 3.03 -14.28 -1.81
C ILE A 41 2.61 -13.10 -0.95
N GLY A 42 2.39 -13.36 0.34
CA GLY A 42 1.97 -12.34 1.31
C GLY A 42 3.09 -11.35 1.65
N ALA A 43 2.69 -10.21 2.20
CA ALA A 43 3.59 -9.10 2.53
C ALA A 43 4.69 -9.46 3.55
N ARG A 44 4.42 -10.38 4.48
CA ARG A 44 5.44 -10.86 5.45
C ARG A 44 6.49 -11.74 4.77
N THR A 45 6.07 -12.60 3.87
CA THR A 45 6.97 -13.45 3.09
C THR A 45 7.77 -12.62 2.09
N SER A 46 7.15 -11.64 1.42
CA SER A 46 7.83 -10.74 0.49
C SER A 46 8.87 -9.83 1.16
N ALA A 47 8.84 -9.66 2.47
CA ALA A 47 9.88 -8.98 3.21
C ALA A 47 11.19 -9.80 3.33
N ASN A 48 11.15 -11.10 2.97
CA ASN A 48 12.31 -11.98 3.00
C ASN A 48 12.65 -12.48 1.57
N PRO A 49 13.65 -11.88 0.89
CA PRO A 49 13.99 -12.26 -0.48
C PRO A 49 14.51 -13.71 -0.62
N ILE A 50 15.06 -14.30 0.45
CA ILE A 50 15.49 -15.70 0.44
C ILE A 50 14.28 -16.62 0.36
N ALA A 51 13.23 -16.36 1.17
CA ALA A 51 12.00 -17.14 1.11
C ALA A 51 11.31 -17.02 -0.27
N VAL A 52 11.34 -15.84 -0.88
CA VAL A 52 10.80 -15.64 -2.25
C VAL A 52 11.59 -16.43 -3.28
N GLU A 53 12.93 -16.48 -3.18
CA GLU A 53 13.76 -17.28 -4.08
C GLU A 53 13.47 -18.79 -3.93
N GLU A 54 13.37 -19.31 -2.70
CA GLU A 54 13.02 -20.71 -2.44
C GLU A 54 11.65 -21.09 -3.03
N ILE A 55 10.67 -20.20 -2.91
CA ILE A 55 9.34 -20.35 -3.52
C ILE A 55 9.46 -20.36 -5.05
N ALA A 56 10.21 -19.43 -5.64
CA ALA A 56 10.43 -19.34 -7.08
C ALA A 56 11.11 -20.60 -7.62
N ASP A 57 12.13 -21.10 -6.95
CA ASP A 57 12.83 -22.34 -7.32
C ASP A 57 11.89 -23.54 -7.29
N ARG A 58 11.01 -23.62 -6.29
CA ARG A 58 10.02 -24.70 -6.19
C ARG A 58 8.99 -24.62 -7.31
N VAL A 59 8.46 -23.43 -7.59
CA VAL A 59 7.53 -23.21 -8.72
C VAL A 59 8.18 -23.65 -10.01
N ARG A 60 9.40 -23.18 -10.32
CA ARG A 60 10.15 -23.53 -11.52
C ARG A 60 10.32 -25.04 -11.68
N GLY A 61 10.73 -25.73 -10.61
CA GLY A 61 10.89 -27.18 -10.63
C GLY A 61 9.61 -27.94 -10.92
N LEU A 62 8.47 -27.50 -10.36
CA LEU A 62 7.17 -28.15 -10.56
C LEU A 62 6.59 -27.84 -11.95
N VAL A 63 6.75 -26.62 -12.46
CA VAL A 63 6.35 -26.28 -13.85
C VAL A 63 7.13 -27.09 -14.87
N VAL A 64 8.44 -27.26 -14.68
CA VAL A 64 9.26 -28.14 -15.54
C VAL A 64 8.82 -29.59 -15.46
N SER A 65 8.31 -30.05 -14.33
CA SER A 65 7.74 -31.40 -14.18
C SER A 65 6.33 -31.59 -14.73
N GLY A 66 5.73 -30.53 -15.32
CA GLY A 66 4.46 -30.58 -16.01
C GLY A 66 3.23 -30.14 -15.18
N LEU A 67 3.43 -29.56 -13.99
CA LEU A 67 2.35 -28.92 -13.26
C LEU A 67 2.06 -27.51 -13.83
N GLU A 68 0.80 -27.17 -13.94
CA GLU A 68 0.37 -25.89 -14.49
C GLU A 68 0.09 -24.88 -13.39
N VAL A 69 0.48 -23.61 -13.61
CA VAL A 69 0.10 -22.44 -12.83
C VAL A 69 -0.07 -21.26 -13.80
N LYS A 70 -1.18 -20.54 -13.67
CA LYS A 70 -1.53 -19.45 -14.60
C LYS A 70 -0.80 -18.14 -14.28
N GLY A 71 -0.52 -17.91 -13.00
CA GLY A 71 0.19 -16.70 -12.59
C GLY A 71 0.63 -16.72 -11.14
N LEU A 72 1.58 -15.86 -10.86
CA LEU A 72 2.10 -15.58 -9.53
C LEU A 72 1.77 -14.13 -9.16
N LEU A 73 1.27 -13.93 -7.95
CA LEU A 73 1.03 -12.59 -7.43
C LEU A 73 1.97 -12.34 -6.25
N ILE A 74 2.47 -11.11 -6.11
CA ILE A 74 3.30 -10.75 -4.98
C ILE A 74 2.86 -9.42 -4.37
N LYS A 75 2.49 -9.46 -3.09
CA LYS A 75 2.23 -8.24 -2.31
C LYS A 75 3.52 -7.48 -2.05
N ASN A 76 3.46 -6.16 -2.02
CA ASN A 76 4.60 -5.38 -1.55
C ASN A 76 4.92 -5.73 -0.09
N PRO A 77 6.19 -5.57 0.35
CA PRO A 77 6.60 -5.73 1.75
C PRO A 77 5.79 -4.82 2.68
N VAL A 78 5.71 -5.20 3.96
CA VAL A 78 5.02 -4.39 4.99
C VAL A 78 5.62 -2.98 5.11
N ASN A 79 6.94 -2.89 5.03
CA ASN A 79 7.64 -1.60 4.97
C ASN A 79 7.71 -1.10 3.52
N ALA A 80 7.69 0.22 3.34
CA ALA A 80 7.81 0.84 2.02
C ALA A 80 9.22 0.65 1.45
N ASP A 81 9.39 -0.38 0.60
CA ASP A 81 10.65 -0.70 -0.07
C ASP A 81 10.37 -1.17 -1.50
N ALA A 82 10.35 -0.20 -2.42
CA ALA A 82 10.11 -0.46 -3.83
C ALA A 82 11.24 -1.30 -4.46
N ALA A 83 12.49 -1.13 -4.03
CA ALA A 83 13.62 -1.87 -4.57
C ALA A 83 13.53 -3.36 -4.21
N LEU A 84 13.17 -3.67 -2.96
CA LEU A 84 12.92 -5.04 -2.53
C LEU A 84 11.75 -5.67 -3.29
N TRP A 85 10.67 -4.92 -3.49
CA TRP A 85 9.50 -5.42 -4.22
C TRP A 85 9.84 -5.71 -5.69
N LEU A 86 10.53 -4.79 -6.38
CA LEU A 86 11.04 -5.00 -7.74
C LEU A 86 11.98 -6.22 -7.83
N GLY A 87 12.93 -6.34 -6.92
CA GLY A 87 13.83 -7.50 -6.90
C GLY A 87 13.11 -8.83 -6.67
N ASN A 88 12.01 -8.83 -5.94
CA ASN A 88 11.17 -10.02 -5.76
C ASN A 88 10.34 -10.34 -7.00
N ILE A 89 9.82 -9.34 -7.71
CA ILE A 89 9.17 -9.53 -9.01
C ILE A 89 10.14 -10.20 -9.98
N GLU A 90 11.36 -9.70 -10.09
CA GLU A 90 12.41 -10.27 -10.95
C GLU A 90 12.79 -11.73 -10.59
N ARG A 91 12.73 -12.07 -9.29
CA ARG A 91 12.95 -13.46 -8.84
C ARG A 91 11.84 -14.37 -9.34
N LEU A 92 10.60 -13.95 -9.23
CA LEU A 92 9.45 -14.72 -9.67
C LEU A 92 9.39 -14.86 -11.19
N GLU A 93 9.77 -13.87 -11.95
CA GLU A 93 9.83 -13.94 -13.42
C GLU A 93 10.77 -15.03 -13.93
N LYS A 94 11.83 -15.34 -13.19
CA LYS A 94 12.75 -16.45 -13.53
C LYS A 94 12.06 -17.83 -13.55
N THR A 95 10.86 -17.93 -13.00
CA THR A 95 10.04 -19.15 -13.09
C THR A 95 9.48 -19.40 -14.48
N GLY A 96 9.40 -18.36 -15.33
CA GLY A 96 8.73 -18.37 -16.62
C GLY A 96 7.20 -18.26 -16.52
N VAL A 97 6.66 -18.04 -15.32
CA VAL A 97 5.22 -17.86 -15.07
C VAL A 97 4.90 -16.36 -15.03
N PRO A 98 3.78 -15.91 -15.61
CA PRO A 98 3.35 -14.51 -15.51
C PRO A 98 3.28 -14.02 -14.06
N VAL A 99 3.79 -12.80 -13.81
CA VAL A 99 3.83 -12.19 -12.47
C VAL A 99 2.93 -10.96 -12.45
N MET A 100 2.19 -10.78 -11.36
CA MET A 100 1.40 -9.60 -11.04
C MET A 100 1.82 -9.04 -9.69
N ALA A 101 1.95 -7.73 -9.60
CA ALA A 101 2.22 -7.04 -8.34
C ALA A 101 0.90 -6.73 -7.61
N VAL A 102 0.89 -6.79 -6.28
CA VAL A 102 -0.28 -6.43 -5.47
C VAL A 102 0.12 -5.33 -4.49
N HIS A 103 -0.41 -4.14 -4.70
CA HIS A 103 -0.17 -2.98 -3.86
C HIS A 103 -1.14 -2.95 -2.69
N ARG A 104 -0.62 -3.19 -1.49
CA ARG A 104 -1.40 -3.25 -0.25
C ARG A 104 -1.18 -2.06 0.71
N GLY A 105 -0.46 -1.03 0.25
CA GLY A 105 0.00 0.04 1.13
C GLY A 105 1.05 -0.42 2.15
N CYS A 106 1.38 0.46 3.08
CA CYS A 106 2.35 0.25 4.15
C CYS A 106 1.78 0.80 5.45
N ASN A 107 1.68 -0.05 6.50
CA ASN A 107 1.17 0.37 7.82
C ASN A 107 -0.20 1.09 7.78
N HIS A 108 -1.13 0.60 6.96
CA HIS A 108 -2.45 1.19 6.72
C HIS A 108 -2.41 2.60 6.10
N GLN A 109 -1.33 2.88 5.35
CA GLN A 109 -1.19 4.07 4.52
C GLN A 109 -1.03 3.67 3.05
N PRO A 110 -1.50 4.49 2.09
CA PRO A 110 -1.48 4.14 0.68
C PRO A 110 -0.08 3.92 0.08
N CYS A 111 0.93 4.70 0.48
CA CYS A 111 2.31 4.62 -0.05
C CYS A 111 2.34 4.66 -1.59
N TRP A 112 1.62 5.59 -2.21
CA TRP A 112 1.47 5.68 -3.67
C TRP A 112 2.81 5.83 -4.40
N ALA A 113 3.76 6.57 -3.81
CA ALA A 113 5.11 6.73 -4.37
C ALA A 113 5.80 5.39 -4.66
N MET A 114 5.62 4.38 -3.80
CA MET A 114 6.20 3.05 -4.00
C MET A 114 5.57 2.34 -5.20
N ALA A 115 4.25 2.35 -5.32
CA ALA A 115 3.56 1.72 -6.45
C ALA A 115 3.87 2.43 -7.76
N HIS A 116 3.96 3.77 -7.75
CA HIS A 116 4.36 4.58 -8.89
C HIS A 116 5.80 4.26 -9.34
N GLN A 117 6.75 4.09 -8.42
CA GLN A 117 8.10 3.67 -8.76
C GLN A 117 8.12 2.30 -9.46
N VAL A 118 7.32 1.33 -8.98
CA VAL A 118 7.21 0.01 -9.62
C VAL A 118 6.57 0.14 -11.00
N ARG A 119 5.48 0.89 -11.17
CA ARG A 119 4.84 1.15 -12.45
C ARG A 119 5.81 1.78 -13.46
N THR A 120 6.60 2.76 -13.02
CA THR A 120 7.59 3.46 -13.86
C THR A 120 8.73 2.52 -14.28
N ALA A 121 9.25 1.71 -13.35
CA ALA A 121 10.34 0.78 -13.63
C ALA A 121 9.89 -0.42 -14.49
N ARG A 122 8.65 -0.86 -14.29
CA ARG A 122 8.08 -2.06 -14.92
C ARG A 122 6.65 -1.79 -15.38
N PRO A 123 6.48 -1.03 -16.49
CA PRO A 123 5.15 -0.74 -17.07
C PRO A 123 4.46 -1.99 -17.63
N ASP A 124 5.19 -3.05 -17.86
CA ASP A 124 4.73 -4.34 -18.37
C ASP A 124 4.09 -5.24 -17.29
N ILE A 125 4.34 -4.98 -16.00
CA ILE A 125 3.82 -5.79 -14.91
C ILE A 125 2.44 -5.25 -14.46
N PRO A 126 1.39 -6.09 -14.48
CA PRO A 126 0.10 -5.69 -13.93
C PRO A 126 0.19 -5.40 -12.43
N ILE A 127 -0.43 -4.30 -11.99
CA ILE A 127 -0.50 -3.91 -10.58
C ILE A 127 -1.95 -3.96 -10.11
N LEU A 128 -2.24 -4.81 -9.15
CA LEU A 128 -3.52 -4.91 -8.48
C LEU A 128 -3.51 -4.10 -7.18
N LEU A 129 -4.63 -3.49 -6.84
CA LEU A 129 -4.83 -2.83 -5.55
C LEU A 129 -5.35 -3.80 -4.50
N ASP A 130 -4.83 -3.77 -3.29
CA ASP A 130 -5.41 -4.43 -2.11
C ASP A 130 -5.95 -3.37 -1.14
N PRO A 131 -7.18 -2.88 -1.36
CA PRO A 131 -7.76 -1.80 -0.58
C PRO A 131 -8.07 -2.21 0.86
N SER A 132 -8.33 -3.49 1.10
CA SER A 132 -8.64 -4.04 2.42
C SER A 132 -7.46 -3.87 3.37
N HIS A 133 -6.28 -4.34 2.97
CA HIS A 133 -5.07 -4.20 3.80
C HIS A 133 -4.49 -2.78 3.77
N MET A 134 -4.74 -2.02 2.70
CA MET A 134 -4.28 -0.63 2.59
C MET A 134 -4.91 0.27 3.65
N SER A 135 -6.22 0.16 3.85
CA SER A 135 -6.93 0.97 4.85
C SER A 135 -7.02 0.31 6.22
N GLY A 136 -7.13 -1.02 6.29
CA GLY A 136 -7.49 -1.72 7.51
C GLY A 136 -8.92 -1.44 8.00
N ASP A 137 -9.75 -0.80 7.16
CA ASP A 137 -11.11 -0.36 7.48
C ASP A 137 -12.06 -0.61 6.29
N ALA A 138 -13.07 -1.45 6.51
CA ALA A 138 -14.06 -1.81 5.50
C ALA A 138 -14.81 -0.61 4.92
N ALA A 139 -15.01 0.46 5.70
CA ALA A 139 -15.71 1.66 5.24
C ALA A 139 -14.94 2.42 4.15
N GLN A 140 -13.61 2.30 4.12
CA GLN A 140 -12.75 2.97 3.14
C GLN A 140 -12.56 2.17 1.84
N VAL A 141 -12.84 0.86 1.85
CA VAL A 141 -12.61 -0.02 0.70
C VAL A 141 -13.31 0.50 -0.57
N PRO A 142 -14.59 0.91 -0.57
CA PRO A 142 -15.25 1.43 -1.78
C PRO A 142 -14.61 2.71 -2.33
N ALA A 143 -14.13 3.59 -1.46
CA ALA A 143 -13.43 4.82 -1.89
C ALA A 143 -12.08 4.51 -2.53
N LEU A 144 -11.29 3.61 -1.92
CA LEU A 144 -10.01 3.16 -2.47
C LEU A 144 -10.17 2.41 -3.80
N MET A 145 -11.26 1.69 -3.99
CA MET A 145 -11.53 1.03 -5.27
C MET A 145 -11.66 1.99 -6.46
N ASN A 146 -12.03 3.26 -6.24
CA ASN A 146 -12.03 4.27 -7.30
C ASN A 146 -10.60 4.54 -7.80
N LYS A 147 -9.57 4.39 -6.95
CA LYS A 147 -8.17 4.58 -7.33
C LYS A 147 -7.71 3.58 -8.41
N VAL A 148 -8.36 2.42 -8.52
CA VAL A 148 -8.05 1.44 -9.58
C VAL A 148 -8.22 2.09 -10.96
N THR A 149 -9.30 2.84 -11.16
CA THR A 149 -9.56 3.53 -12.45
C THR A 149 -8.81 4.85 -12.56
N GLU A 150 -8.70 5.62 -11.49
CA GLU A 150 -8.03 6.92 -11.46
C GLU A 150 -6.52 6.81 -11.75
N LEU A 151 -5.87 5.76 -11.22
CA LEU A 151 -4.43 5.53 -11.36
C LEU A 151 -4.09 4.53 -12.48
N GLY A 152 -5.07 4.04 -13.22
CA GLY A 152 -4.86 3.07 -14.30
C GLY A 152 -4.27 1.75 -13.79
N LEU A 153 -4.73 1.27 -12.63
CA LEU A 153 -4.37 -0.04 -12.09
C LEU A 153 -5.12 -1.15 -12.83
N ASP A 154 -4.57 -2.36 -12.81
CA ASP A 154 -5.05 -3.46 -13.64
C ASP A 154 -6.15 -4.30 -12.97
N GLY A 155 -6.43 -4.05 -11.69
CA GLY A 155 -7.47 -4.75 -10.94
C GLY A 155 -7.36 -4.58 -9.43
N ALA A 156 -8.04 -5.47 -8.68
CA ALA A 156 -8.00 -5.43 -7.23
C ALA A 156 -8.06 -6.83 -6.60
N MET A 157 -7.50 -6.95 -5.39
CA MET A 157 -7.61 -8.09 -4.48
C MET A 157 -8.33 -7.62 -3.22
N ILE A 158 -9.54 -8.11 -2.96
CA ILE A 158 -10.43 -7.60 -1.92
C ILE A 158 -10.83 -8.71 -0.96
N GLU A 159 -10.81 -8.43 0.34
CA GLU A 159 -11.31 -9.35 1.36
C GLU A 159 -12.81 -9.20 1.52
N VAL A 160 -13.52 -10.32 1.38
CA VAL A 160 -14.98 -10.36 1.43
C VAL A 160 -15.45 -11.48 2.35
N HIS A 161 -16.39 -11.19 3.24
CA HIS A 161 -16.99 -12.17 4.12
C HIS A 161 -18.50 -11.93 4.24
N CYS A 162 -19.30 -13.02 4.29
CA CYS A 162 -20.76 -12.90 4.40
C CYS A 162 -21.23 -12.25 5.72
N CYS A 163 -20.39 -12.30 6.76
CA CYS A 163 -20.65 -11.74 8.09
C CYS A 163 -19.31 -11.28 8.69
N PRO A 164 -18.75 -10.12 8.27
CA PRO A 164 -17.38 -9.68 8.61
C PRO A 164 -17.05 -9.75 10.11
N GLU A 165 -18.00 -9.41 10.98
CA GLU A 165 -17.84 -9.46 12.43
C GLU A 165 -17.61 -10.89 12.99
N LYS A 166 -17.85 -11.93 12.18
CA LYS A 166 -17.59 -13.34 12.51
C LYS A 166 -16.37 -13.92 11.79
N ALA A 167 -15.66 -13.10 11.02
CA ALA A 167 -14.44 -13.54 10.36
C ALA A 167 -13.38 -13.96 11.39
N LEU A 168 -12.61 -15.00 11.06
CA LEU A 168 -11.57 -15.51 11.93
C LEU A 168 -10.33 -14.61 12.00
N SER A 169 -10.14 -13.75 11.02
CA SER A 169 -9.08 -12.76 10.94
C SER A 169 -9.58 -11.50 10.26
N ASP A 170 -8.91 -10.37 10.50
CA ASP A 170 -9.03 -9.13 9.75
C ASP A 170 -10.47 -8.61 9.57
N SER A 171 -11.35 -8.85 10.57
CA SER A 171 -12.79 -8.54 10.53
C SER A 171 -13.11 -7.08 10.20
N ASN A 172 -12.24 -6.15 10.59
CA ASN A 172 -12.46 -4.71 10.42
C ASN A 172 -12.32 -4.24 8.96
N GLN A 173 -11.58 -4.98 8.13
CA GLN A 173 -11.26 -4.58 6.74
C GLN A 173 -12.03 -5.35 5.68
N GLN A 174 -12.78 -6.38 6.07
CA GLN A 174 -13.57 -7.20 5.16
C GLN A 174 -14.91 -6.54 4.86
N ILE A 175 -15.29 -6.52 3.58
CA ILE A 175 -16.60 -6.04 3.16
C ILE A 175 -17.58 -7.22 2.92
N THR A 176 -18.88 -6.91 2.90
CA THR A 176 -19.88 -7.92 2.55
C THR A 176 -19.95 -8.14 1.03
N PRO A 177 -20.46 -9.30 0.56
CA PRO A 177 -20.73 -9.56 -0.87
C PRO A 177 -21.64 -8.50 -1.51
N ILE A 178 -22.60 -7.96 -0.75
CA ILE A 178 -23.49 -6.89 -1.22
C ILE A 178 -22.69 -5.60 -1.42
N CYS A 179 -21.86 -5.22 -0.45
CA CYS A 179 -20.99 -4.04 -0.57
C CYS A 179 -20.03 -4.18 -1.75
N LEU A 180 -19.44 -5.36 -1.96
CA LEU A 180 -18.57 -5.61 -3.13
C LEU A 180 -19.33 -5.39 -4.44
N ARG A 181 -20.53 -6.01 -4.59
CA ARG A 181 -21.35 -5.84 -5.79
C ARG A 181 -21.65 -4.36 -6.05
N ASP A 182 -22.15 -3.64 -5.04
CA ASP A 182 -22.55 -2.24 -5.18
C ASP A 182 -21.33 -1.35 -5.54
N THR A 183 -20.14 -1.68 -5.00
CA THR A 183 -18.87 -1.03 -5.36
C THR A 183 -18.49 -1.30 -6.81
N LEU A 184 -18.55 -2.54 -7.26
CA LEU A 184 -18.24 -2.91 -8.65
C LEU A 184 -19.23 -2.29 -9.63
N ASP A 185 -20.53 -2.30 -9.33
CA ASP A 185 -21.57 -1.67 -10.17
C ASP A 185 -21.33 -0.16 -10.31
N SER A 186 -20.90 0.51 -9.24
CA SER A 186 -20.50 1.93 -9.28
C SER A 186 -19.31 2.17 -10.20
N ILE A 187 -18.28 1.33 -10.15
CA ILE A 187 -17.08 1.45 -10.99
C ILE A 187 -17.45 1.19 -12.46
N VAL A 188 -18.18 0.12 -12.73
CA VAL A 188 -18.60 -0.21 -14.11
C VAL A 188 -19.47 0.90 -14.70
N SER A 189 -20.40 1.46 -13.91
CA SER A 189 -21.24 2.59 -14.35
C SER A 189 -20.42 3.82 -14.70
N ARG A 190 -19.37 4.12 -13.93
CA ARG A 190 -18.44 5.21 -14.23
C ARG A 190 -17.63 4.94 -15.50
N LEU A 191 -17.11 3.73 -15.68
CA LEU A 191 -16.36 3.33 -16.87
C LEU A 191 -17.24 3.40 -18.13
N CYS A 192 -18.53 3.07 -18.02
CA CYS A 192 -19.48 3.19 -19.13
C CYS A 192 -19.85 4.65 -19.47
N LEU A 193 -19.88 5.54 -18.46
CA LEU A 193 -20.15 6.98 -18.65
C LEU A 193 -18.90 7.72 -19.15
N VAL A 194 -17.72 7.27 -18.73
CA VAL A 194 -16.43 7.77 -19.19
C VAL A 194 -15.91 6.73 -20.17
N SER A 195 -16.27 6.87 -21.45
CA SER A 195 -15.68 6.06 -22.56
C SER A 195 -14.20 6.39 -22.76
N LEU A 196 -13.47 6.62 -21.69
CA LEU A 196 -12.10 7.08 -21.64
C LEU A 196 -11.32 6.13 -20.74
N ILE A 197 -10.60 5.24 -21.38
CA ILE A 197 -9.33 4.79 -20.82
C ILE A 197 -8.59 6.08 -20.49
N CYS A 198 -8.31 6.31 -19.19
CA CYS A 198 -7.50 7.45 -18.75
C CYS A 198 -6.23 7.50 -19.63
N PRO A 199 -5.99 8.58 -20.39
CA PRO A 199 -4.79 8.65 -21.19
C PRO A 199 -3.56 8.42 -20.31
N PRO A 200 -2.49 7.76 -20.79
CA PRO A 200 -1.31 7.49 -19.98
C PRO A 200 -0.72 8.74 -19.30
N GLU A 201 -0.78 9.87 -19.98
CA GLU A 201 -0.32 11.18 -19.46
C GLU A 201 -1.18 11.68 -18.29
N GLU A 202 -2.48 11.43 -18.31
CA GLU A 202 -3.40 11.78 -17.23
C GLU A 202 -3.23 10.83 -16.05
N ALA A 203 -2.96 9.55 -16.30
CA ALA A 203 -2.65 8.57 -15.25
C ALA A 203 -1.38 8.96 -14.49
N GLU A 204 -0.31 9.38 -15.17
CA GLU A 204 0.91 9.86 -14.54
C GLU A 204 0.65 11.09 -13.64
N LEU A 205 -0.12 12.06 -14.15
CA LEU A 205 -0.50 13.23 -13.37
C LEU A 205 -1.32 12.83 -12.11
N ASN A 206 -2.21 11.86 -12.22
CA ASN A 206 -3.00 11.38 -11.11
C ASN A 206 -2.13 10.67 -10.06
N TRP A 207 -1.11 9.92 -10.48
CA TRP A 207 -0.12 9.35 -9.54
C TRP A 207 0.60 10.44 -8.76
N LEU A 208 1.12 11.47 -9.44
CA LEU A 208 1.82 12.59 -8.79
C LEU A 208 0.92 13.36 -7.83
N ARG A 209 -0.36 13.56 -8.19
CA ARG A 209 -1.35 14.17 -7.29
C ARG A 209 -1.62 13.30 -6.06
N ALA A 210 -1.77 11.99 -6.23
CA ALA A 210 -1.99 11.09 -5.12
C ALA A 210 -0.78 11.07 -4.16
N GLU A 211 0.45 11.19 -4.67
CA GLU A 211 1.66 11.33 -3.84
C GLU A 211 1.65 12.65 -3.06
N ILE A 212 1.24 13.76 -3.68
CA ILE A 212 1.13 15.07 -2.99
C ILE A 212 0.06 15.00 -1.90
N ASP A 213 -1.12 14.47 -2.20
CA ASP A 213 -2.23 14.34 -1.24
C ASP A 213 -1.78 13.51 0.00
N GLU A 214 -1.02 12.43 -0.20
CA GLU A 214 -0.47 11.62 0.89
C GLU A 214 0.56 12.40 1.73
N LEU A 215 1.45 13.15 1.06
CA LEU A 215 2.45 13.97 1.75
C LEU A 215 1.80 15.12 2.53
N ASP A 216 0.75 15.72 1.99
CA ASP A 216 -0.01 16.78 2.64
C ASP A 216 -0.72 16.26 3.89
N GLU A 217 -1.33 15.06 3.85
CA GLU A 217 -1.95 14.44 5.03
C GLU A 217 -0.91 14.20 6.14
N HIS A 218 0.25 13.60 5.80
CA HIS A 218 1.34 13.41 6.76
C HIS A 218 1.88 14.73 7.33
N LEU A 219 1.91 15.77 6.51
CA LEU A 219 2.32 17.11 6.94
C LEU A 219 1.32 17.68 7.97
N TRP A 220 0.02 17.53 7.71
CA TRP A 220 -1.04 17.97 8.62
C TRP A 220 -0.98 17.24 9.94
N GLU A 221 -0.88 15.90 9.93
CA GLU A 221 -0.75 15.07 11.13
C GLU A 221 0.51 15.47 11.94
N THR A 222 1.64 15.65 11.26
CA THR A 222 2.91 16.04 11.90
C THR A 222 2.82 17.44 12.54
N ILE A 223 2.18 18.41 11.86
CA ILE A 223 1.96 19.75 12.39
C ILE A 223 1.02 19.68 13.60
N ALA A 224 -0.08 18.94 13.52
CA ALA A 224 -1.03 18.76 14.63
C ALA A 224 -0.33 18.16 15.86
N ALA A 225 0.35 17.03 15.71
CA ALA A 225 1.10 16.39 16.78
C ALA A 225 2.17 17.32 17.39
N ARG A 226 2.84 18.11 16.56
CA ARG A 226 3.81 19.10 17.03
C ARG A 226 3.15 20.21 17.85
N MET A 227 1.95 20.66 17.49
CA MET A 227 1.20 21.65 18.22
C MET A 227 0.75 21.12 19.58
N ASP A 228 0.31 19.88 19.69
CA ASP A 228 -0.04 19.23 20.96
C ASP A 228 1.17 19.17 21.92
N VAL A 229 2.35 18.79 21.39
CA VAL A 229 3.59 18.82 22.19
C VAL A 229 3.94 20.25 22.61
N SER A 230 3.71 21.25 21.74
CA SER A 230 3.96 22.66 22.06
C SER A 230 3.07 23.15 23.20
N ALA A 231 1.80 22.78 23.22
CA ALA A 231 0.87 23.10 24.30
C ALA A 231 1.33 22.50 25.64
N ARG A 232 1.73 21.23 25.66
CA ARG A 232 2.29 20.55 26.84
C ARG A 232 3.58 21.21 27.35
N ILE A 233 4.42 21.69 26.45
CA ILE A 233 5.62 22.48 26.83
C ILE A 233 5.22 23.79 27.46
N GLY A 234 4.15 24.45 26.97
CA GLY A 234 3.59 25.66 27.56
C GLY A 234 3.12 25.46 28.99
N GLU A 235 2.33 24.42 29.24
CA GLU A 235 1.87 24.05 30.57
C GLU A 235 3.05 23.81 31.54
N TRP A 236 4.06 23.07 31.08
CA TRP A 236 5.25 22.81 31.88
C TRP A 236 6.02 24.09 32.23
N LYS A 237 6.24 24.96 31.22
CA LYS A 237 6.94 26.26 31.42
C LYS A 237 6.19 27.14 32.41
N LYS A 238 4.86 27.19 32.29
CA LYS A 238 3.98 27.96 33.18
C LYS A 238 4.10 27.47 34.62
N ALA A 239 4.10 26.14 34.83
CA ALA A 239 4.25 25.52 36.14
C ALA A 239 5.62 25.76 36.79
N HIS A 240 6.67 26.00 35.98
CA HIS A 240 8.06 26.15 36.44
C HIS A 240 8.61 27.59 36.32
N GLY A 241 7.75 28.56 35.95
CA GLY A 241 8.16 29.97 35.82
C GLY A 241 9.16 30.23 34.70
N VAL A 242 9.13 29.42 33.63
CA VAL A 242 10.03 29.55 32.46
C VAL A 242 9.34 30.34 31.35
N ALA A 243 10.05 31.34 30.78
CA ALA A 243 9.51 32.13 29.70
C ALA A 243 9.18 31.26 28.44
N PRO A 244 8.05 31.51 27.75
CA PRO A 244 7.69 30.82 26.52
C PRO A 244 8.78 30.91 25.43
N LEU A 245 9.28 32.12 25.19
CA LEU A 245 10.33 32.37 24.20
C LEU A 245 11.70 31.96 24.74
N GLN A 246 12.42 31.11 24.03
CA GLN A 246 13.79 30.68 24.30
C GLN A 246 14.67 30.99 23.08
N PRO A 247 15.36 32.16 23.03
CA PRO A 247 16.08 32.61 21.83
C PRO A 247 17.18 31.64 21.36
N GLU A 248 17.87 30.99 22.28
CA GLU A 248 18.93 30.03 21.92
C GLU A 248 18.36 28.79 21.20
N ARG A 249 17.24 28.25 21.68
CA ARG A 249 16.57 27.14 21.04
C ARG A 249 16.07 27.48 19.65
N TYR A 250 15.59 28.69 19.44
CA TYR A 250 15.19 29.18 18.12
C TYR A 250 16.37 29.24 17.15
N LYS A 251 17.52 29.80 17.59
CA LYS A 251 18.75 29.83 16.80
C LYS A 251 19.22 28.46 16.37
N GLU A 252 19.22 27.47 17.27
CA GLU A 252 19.58 26.07 16.95
C GLU A 252 18.74 25.51 15.80
N ILE A 253 17.44 25.79 15.82
CA ILE A 253 16.52 25.29 14.80
C ILE A 253 16.80 25.99 13.45
N VAL A 254 16.99 27.29 13.45
CA VAL A 254 17.34 28.08 12.25
C VAL A 254 18.63 27.53 11.61
N GLU A 255 19.66 27.29 12.40
CA GLU A 255 20.92 26.71 11.89
C GLU A 255 20.73 25.29 11.34
N LYS A 256 19.89 24.51 11.95
CA LYS A 256 19.54 23.17 11.46
C LYS A 256 18.83 23.21 10.11
N ILE A 257 17.94 24.17 9.88
CA ILE A 257 17.27 24.38 8.60
C ILE A 257 18.29 24.81 7.55
N LYS A 258 19.15 25.78 7.87
CA LYS A 258 20.20 26.26 6.96
C LYS A 258 21.14 25.13 6.52
N SER A 259 21.50 24.24 7.43
CA SER A 259 22.42 23.13 7.12
C SER A 259 21.79 22.02 6.26
N ARG A 260 20.46 21.90 6.24
CA ARG A 260 19.73 20.86 5.49
C ARG A 260 19.24 21.31 4.12
N ALA A 261 19.10 22.62 3.90
CA ALA A 261 18.59 23.15 2.65
C ALA A 261 19.57 22.93 1.49
N LYS A 262 19.07 22.39 0.38
CA LYS A 262 19.87 22.09 -0.83
C LYS A 262 20.18 23.32 -1.68
N SER A 263 19.38 24.39 -1.56
CA SER A 263 19.54 25.65 -2.29
C SER A 263 19.17 26.84 -1.40
N GLN A 264 19.54 28.07 -1.83
CA GLN A 264 19.14 29.29 -1.15
C GLN A 264 17.62 29.48 -1.15
N GLU A 265 16.98 29.24 -2.28
CA GLU A 265 15.53 29.34 -2.43
C GLU A 265 14.78 28.37 -1.48
N SER A 266 15.21 27.10 -1.43
CA SER A 266 14.68 26.11 -0.49
C SER A 266 14.88 26.55 0.97
N ARG A 267 16.01 27.16 1.29
CA ARG A 267 16.33 27.69 2.63
C ARG A 267 15.36 28.79 3.03
N ASP A 268 15.17 29.77 2.16
CA ASP A 268 14.31 30.92 2.43
C ASP A 268 12.85 30.51 2.55
N PHE A 269 12.40 29.53 1.74
CA PHE A 269 11.08 28.95 1.83
C PHE A 269 10.86 28.21 3.16
N MET A 270 11.78 27.32 3.55
CA MET A 270 11.70 26.56 4.80
C MET A 270 11.76 27.47 6.04
N LEU A 271 12.53 28.52 6.01
CA LEU A 271 12.58 29.50 7.12
C LEU A 271 11.24 30.20 7.30
N ARG A 272 10.57 30.62 6.22
CA ARG A 272 9.22 31.24 6.30
C ARG A 272 8.19 30.29 6.88
N ILE A 273 8.16 29.04 6.45
CA ILE A 273 7.26 28.02 7.03
C ILE A 273 7.54 27.85 8.51
N TRP A 274 8.83 27.78 8.88
CA TRP A 274 9.23 27.58 10.26
C TRP A 274 8.89 28.76 11.18
N GLU A 275 8.98 29.98 10.69
CA GLU A 275 8.57 31.18 11.39
C GLU A 275 7.08 31.14 11.75
N LEU A 276 6.21 30.77 10.80
CA LEU A 276 4.76 30.60 11.02
C LEU A 276 4.46 29.51 12.06
N ILE A 277 5.11 28.37 11.95
CA ILE A 277 4.96 27.26 12.89
C ILE A 277 5.44 27.67 14.29
N HIS A 278 6.54 28.42 14.39
CA HIS A 278 7.08 28.89 15.66
C HIS A 278 6.17 29.94 16.31
N GLU A 279 5.69 30.90 15.54
CA GLU A 279 4.72 31.90 16.00
C GLU A 279 3.46 31.23 16.58
N GLN A 280 2.89 30.27 15.89
CA GLN A 280 1.73 29.52 16.36
C GLN A 280 2.03 28.72 17.63
N SER A 281 3.24 28.13 17.73
CA SER A 281 3.68 27.42 18.93
C SER A 281 3.79 28.34 20.15
N LEU A 282 4.27 29.56 19.96
CA LEU A 282 4.35 30.57 21.06
C LEU A 282 2.94 30.98 21.54
N LYS A 283 1.99 31.15 20.62
CA LYS A 283 0.59 31.45 20.97
C LYS A 283 -0.04 30.35 21.83
N GLN A 284 0.30 29.08 21.57
CA GLN A 284 -0.18 27.96 22.38
C GLN A 284 0.53 27.81 23.73
N GLN A 285 1.75 28.37 23.88
CA GLN A 285 2.51 28.34 25.13
C GLN A 285 2.20 29.55 26.05
N ALA A 286 1.53 30.56 25.56
CA ALA A 286 1.12 31.73 26.34
C ALA A 286 -0.13 31.43 27.19
#